data_50e301b591eb39a67244a4e6a7441c2f
#
_entry.id   50e301b591eb39a67244a4e6a7441c2f
#
_cell.length_a   1.000
_cell.length_b   1.000
_cell.length_c   1.000
_cell.angle_alpha   90.00
_cell.angle_beta   90.00
_cell.angle_gamma   90.00
#
_symmetry.space_group_name_H-M   'P 1'
#
loop_
_entity.id
_entity.type
_entity.pdbx_description
1 polymer ?
#
loop_
_entity_poly.entity_id
_entity_poly.type
_entity_poly.pdbx_seq_one_letter_code
_entity_poly.pdbx_strand_id
1 'polypeptide(L)'
;MYARRRATGSKTIMLAGYLVRFPLGGYVWQAVHYLLGLRALGYDVWFYEDTACYAPAYNPLTCEFGPTYDYGIAAAARFLERFGFGERWGFVDSTRQKEYGPGAGRLHTLMREADLLVNLGGVNHILPERRGGRPAIYIDLDPVYTHLRLANSDSGLRAFLDEHTHVFTFGENIGTPRAPVPTGGYTWHPTRQPIVLDLWTNVGCPGRVYTTIGKWNAQGQQLTYQGETLQWRKRTEWMRCLDLPARTTAAFEVAMDVESVAGDPALLAEHGWHVVDPLWVSTDPWRYRDYVCTSRGEFTVAKDLYVRPRSGWFSDRTACYLAAGRPVVVQDTGFGDILPLGPGLHAFRTVAEAAEAIRSIGFDHGVGRFRLLSRMA
;
A
#
# COMPACT_ATOMS: atom_id res chain seq x y z
N MET A 1 -18.36 12.85 -10.33
CA MET A 1 -18.36 14.29 -10.61
C MET A 1 -17.00 14.89 -10.21
N TYR A 2 -15.90 14.50 -10.91
CA TYR A 2 -14.51 14.81 -10.51
C TYR A 2 -13.76 15.71 -11.51
N ALA A 3 -14.45 16.30 -12.47
CA ALA A 3 -13.82 17.18 -13.46
C ALA A 3 -13.86 18.65 -12.99
N ARG A 4 -12.81 19.10 -12.27
CA ARG A 4 -12.52 20.53 -12.19
C ARG A 4 -11.61 20.93 -13.36
N ARG A 5 -12.01 21.97 -14.11
CA ARG A 5 -11.16 22.60 -15.13
C ARG A 5 -9.90 23.20 -14.49
N ARG A 6 -8.78 23.13 -15.21
CA ARG A 6 -7.49 23.73 -14.88
C ARG A 6 -7.67 25.20 -14.48
N ALA A 7 -7.23 25.57 -13.28
CA ALA A 7 -6.97 26.98 -12.97
C ALA A 7 -5.68 27.38 -13.71
N THR A 8 -5.70 28.47 -14.43
CA THR A 8 -4.52 29.08 -15.06
C THR A 8 -3.49 29.34 -13.96
N GLY A 9 -2.30 28.68 -14.05
CA GLY A 9 -1.22 28.84 -13.07
C GLY A 9 -1.11 27.72 -12.03
N SER A 10 -1.89 26.60 -12.13
CA SER A 10 -1.72 25.47 -11.20
C SER A 10 -0.37 24.77 -11.42
N LYS A 11 0.34 24.49 -10.31
CA LYS A 11 1.60 23.71 -10.35
C LYS A 11 1.32 22.29 -10.79
N THR A 12 2.27 21.73 -11.56
CA THR A 12 2.20 20.36 -12.07
C THR A 12 2.97 19.40 -11.16
N ILE A 13 2.32 18.30 -10.77
CA ILE A 13 2.94 17.20 -10.03
C ILE A 13 2.91 15.94 -10.89
N MET A 14 4.07 15.29 -11.03
CA MET A 14 4.15 13.97 -11.61
C MET A 14 4.26 12.92 -10.51
N LEU A 15 3.25 12.07 -10.40
CA LEU A 15 3.22 10.92 -9.49
C LEU A 15 3.71 9.68 -10.23
N ALA A 16 4.86 9.17 -9.84
CA ALA A 16 5.40 7.92 -10.34
C ALA A 16 5.00 6.76 -9.41
N GLY A 17 4.44 5.68 -9.95
CA GLY A 17 3.92 4.57 -9.15
C GLY A 17 3.74 3.27 -9.93
N TYR A 18 2.86 2.41 -9.44
CA TYR A 18 2.55 1.08 -9.97
C TYR A 18 1.09 0.98 -10.40
N LEU A 19 0.78 0.89 -11.67
CA LEU A 19 -0.56 0.52 -12.18
C LEU A 19 -0.49 -0.44 -13.36
N VAL A 20 0.47 -0.23 -14.26
CA VAL A 20 0.62 -1.06 -15.46
C VAL A 20 1.27 -2.40 -15.10
N ARG A 21 2.34 -2.37 -14.33
CA ARG A 21 3.06 -3.60 -13.95
C ARG A 21 2.36 -4.42 -12.87
N PHE A 22 1.49 -3.80 -12.07
CA PHE A 22 0.70 -4.45 -11.02
C PHE A 22 -0.73 -3.92 -10.99
N PRO A 23 -1.59 -4.34 -11.95
CA PRO A 23 -2.96 -3.84 -12.08
C PRO A 23 -3.91 -4.50 -11.08
N LEU A 24 -3.60 -4.41 -9.79
CA LEU A 24 -4.37 -4.98 -8.69
C LEU A 24 -4.99 -3.90 -7.81
N GLY A 25 -6.15 -4.19 -7.24
CA GLY A 25 -6.99 -3.23 -6.52
C GLY A 25 -6.26 -2.41 -5.44
N GLY A 26 -5.38 -3.04 -4.64
CA GLY A 26 -4.59 -2.35 -3.63
C GLY A 26 -3.69 -1.25 -4.22
N TYR A 27 -2.94 -1.56 -5.27
CA TYR A 27 -2.08 -0.59 -5.94
C TYR A 27 -2.86 0.51 -6.65
N VAL A 28 -4.02 0.15 -7.25
CA VAL A 28 -4.91 1.13 -7.88
C VAL A 28 -5.41 2.13 -6.84
N TRP A 29 -5.94 1.66 -5.71
CA TRP A 29 -6.44 2.56 -4.66
C TRP A 29 -5.33 3.39 -4.06
N GLN A 30 -4.16 2.83 -3.83
CA GLN A 30 -3.00 3.59 -3.34
C GLN A 30 -2.68 4.77 -4.27
N ALA A 31 -2.50 4.54 -5.57
CA ALA A 31 -2.21 5.60 -6.54
C ALA A 31 -3.37 6.61 -6.67
N VAL A 32 -4.61 6.13 -6.73
CA VAL A 32 -5.82 6.96 -6.88
C VAL A 32 -5.98 7.94 -5.72
N HIS A 33 -5.70 7.52 -4.49
CA HIS A 33 -5.78 8.43 -3.34
C HIS A 33 -4.79 9.60 -3.44
N TYR A 34 -3.55 9.35 -3.86
CA TYR A 34 -2.59 10.42 -4.13
C TYR A 34 -3.04 11.31 -5.29
N LEU A 35 -3.45 10.73 -6.42
CA LEU A 35 -3.90 11.47 -7.60
C LEU A 35 -5.07 12.40 -7.28
N LEU A 36 -6.10 11.88 -6.63
CA LEU A 36 -7.30 12.62 -6.26
C LEU A 36 -7.03 13.65 -5.17
N GLY A 37 -6.24 13.29 -4.15
CA GLY A 37 -5.88 14.18 -3.06
C GLY A 37 -5.08 15.40 -3.56
N LEU A 38 -4.04 15.16 -4.35
CA LEU A 38 -3.25 16.24 -4.94
C LEU A 38 -4.08 17.14 -5.87
N ARG A 39 -4.97 16.54 -6.67
CA ARG A 39 -5.90 17.31 -7.52
C ARG A 39 -6.89 18.13 -6.68
N ALA A 40 -7.38 17.60 -5.57
CA ALA A 40 -8.27 18.33 -4.67
C ALA A 40 -7.58 19.56 -4.03
N LEU A 41 -6.26 19.47 -3.84
CA LEU A 41 -5.41 20.59 -3.41
C LEU A 41 -5.11 21.61 -4.52
N GLY A 42 -5.60 21.38 -5.74
CA GLY A 42 -5.48 22.33 -6.85
C GLY A 42 -4.32 22.11 -7.80
N TYR A 43 -3.58 21.00 -7.67
CA TYR A 43 -2.48 20.66 -8.56
C TYR A 43 -2.97 20.04 -9.87
N ASP A 44 -2.21 20.26 -10.97
CA ASP A 44 -2.31 19.48 -12.21
C ASP A 44 -1.47 18.21 -12.06
N VAL A 45 -2.12 17.05 -11.95
CA VAL A 45 -1.45 15.80 -11.56
C VAL A 45 -1.40 14.84 -12.75
N TRP A 46 -0.19 14.31 -13.00
CA TRP A 46 0.07 13.29 -14.01
C TRP A 46 0.52 11.99 -13.35
N PHE A 47 0.07 10.87 -13.85
CA PHE A 47 0.59 9.55 -13.46
C PHE A 47 1.69 9.12 -14.43
N TYR A 48 2.78 8.60 -13.89
CA TYR A 48 3.94 8.08 -14.61
C TYR A 48 4.33 6.70 -14.10
N GLU A 49 4.72 5.83 -15.02
CA GLU A 49 5.33 4.54 -14.67
C GLU A 49 6.33 4.15 -15.75
N ASP A 50 7.48 3.54 -15.34
CA ASP A 50 8.48 2.98 -16.25
C ASP A 50 8.96 1.60 -15.80
N THR A 51 9.73 0.95 -16.67
CA THR A 51 10.31 -0.38 -16.43
C THR A 51 11.80 -0.35 -16.10
N ALA A 52 12.39 0.82 -15.85
CA ALA A 52 13.84 0.95 -15.67
C ALA A 52 14.36 0.27 -14.40
N CYS A 53 13.61 0.33 -13.29
CA CYS A 53 13.98 -0.35 -12.04
C CYS A 53 13.61 -1.84 -12.03
N TYR A 54 12.48 -2.19 -12.66
CA TYR A 54 11.92 -3.53 -12.64
C TYR A 54 11.03 -3.75 -13.86
N ALA A 55 11.44 -4.60 -14.78
CA ALA A 55 10.76 -4.76 -16.05
C ALA A 55 9.52 -5.68 -16.03
N PRO A 56 9.47 -6.80 -15.29
CA PRO A 56 8.34 -7.71 -15.39
C PRO A 56 7.02 -7.09 -14.93
N ALA A 57 5.94 -7.38 -15.67
CA ALA A 57 4.58 -7.07 -15.29
C ALA A 57 3.82 -8.32 -14.87
N TYR A 58 2.99 -8.20 -13.85
CA TYR A 58 2.11 -9.26 -13.40
C TYR A 58 0.82 -9.27 -14.23
N ASN A 59 0.50 -10.40 -14.84
CA ASN A 59 -0.77 -10.63 -15.50
C ASN A 59 -1.69 -11.47 -14.59
N PRO A 60 -2.73 -10.91 -14.00
CA PRO A 60 -3.62 -11.64 -13.10
C PRO A 60 -4.48 -12.69 -13.79
N LEU A 61 -4.60 -12.69 -15.14
CA LEU A 61 -5.34 -13.71 -15.88
C LEU A 61 -4.56 -15.01 -16.01
N THR A 62 -3.22 -14.93 -16.07
CA THR A 62 -2.32 -16.08 -16.16
C THR A 62 -1.62 -16.37 -14.83
N CYS A 63 -1.72 -15.50 -13.84
CA CYS A 63 -1.00 -15.55 -12.58
C CYS A 63 0.52 -15.51 -12.73
N GLU A 64 1.03 -14.94 -13.82
CA GLU A 64 2.44 -14.95 -14.17
C GLU A 64 3.04 -13.57 -14.32
N PHE A 65 4.34 -13.50 -14.10
CA PHE A 65 5.16 -12.34 -14.43
C PHE A 65 5.75 -12.51 -15.85
N GLY A 66 5.66 -11.47 -16.66
CA GLY A 66 6.16 -11.52 -18.02
C GLY A 66 6.57 -10.15 -18.57
N PRO A 67 7.14 -10.15 -19.80
CA PRO A 67 7.63 -8.93 -20.45
C PRO A 67 6.55 -8.21 -21.27
N THR A 68 5.29 -8.55 -21.13
CA THR A 68 4.16 -7.97 -21.87
C THR A 68 3.34 -7.05 -20.96
N TYR A 69 2.92 -5.90 -21.47
CA TYR A 69 2.24 -4.87 -20.70
C TYR A 69 0.80 -4.61 -21.17
N ASP A 70 0.30 -5.33 -22.18
CA ASP A 70 -1.00 -5.04 -22.82
C ASP A 70 -2.16 -5.07 -21.84
N TYR A 71 -2.21 -6.10 -20.98
CA TYR A 71 -3.22 -6.19 -19.93
C TYR A 71 -3.15 -5.00 -18.96
N GLY A 72 -1.95 -4.70 -18.47
CA GLY A 72 -1.74 -3.61 -17.51
C GLY A 72 -2.02 -2.23 -18.11
N ILE A 73 -1.63 -1.99 -19.36
CA ILE A 73 -1.93 -0.75 -20.09
C ILE A 73 -3.44 -0.56 -20.21
N ALA A 74 -4.16 -1.60 -20.66
CA ALA A 74 -5.62 -1.56 -20.78
C ALA A 74 -6.32 -1.36 -19.43
N ALA A 75 -5.81 -2.00 -18.37
CA ALA A 75 -6.33 -1.84 -17.01
C ALA A 75 -6.08 -0.43 -16.48
N ALA A 76 -4.85 0.09 -16.60
CA ALA A 76 -4.49 1.44 -16.15
C ALA A 76 -5.31 2.51 -16.90
N ALA A 77 -5.45 2.39 -18.22
CA ALA A 77 -6.28 3.30 -19.01
C ALA A 77 -7.72 3.36 -18.49
N ARG A 78 -8.35 2.20 -18.29
CA ARG A 78 -9.72 2.09 -17.76
C ARG A 78 -9.86 2.69 -16.36
N PHE A 79 -8.89 2.41 -15.45
CA PHE A 79 -8.93 2.92 -14.08
C PHE A 79 -8.73 4.43 -14.04
N LEU A 80 -7.73 4.94 -14.74
CA LEU A 80 -7.42 6.36 -14.77
C LEU A 80 -8.54 7.18 -15.43
N GLU A 81 -9.14 6.67 -16.51
CA GLU A 81 -10.32 7.29 -17.13
C GLU A 81 -11.46 7.45 -16.12
N ARG A 82 -11.78 6.39 -15.38
CA ARG A 82 -12.88 6.41 -14.42
C ARG A 82 -12.72 7.45 -13.30
N PHE A 83 -11.47 7.75 -12.94
CA PHE A 83 -11.16 8.78 -11.93
C PHE A 83 -10.86 10.15 -12.54
N GLY A 84 -11.04 10.32 -13.85
CA GLY A 84 -10.84 11.57 -14.57
C GLY A 84 -9.37 11.92 -14.81
N PHE A 85 -8.51 10.91 -14.95
CA PHE A 85 -7.10 11.01 -15.33
C PHE A 85 -6.82 10.35 -16.69
N GLY A 86 -7.84 10.06 -17.48
CA GLY A 86 -7.70 9.38 -18.78
C GLY A 86 -6.66 10.04 -19.70
N GLU A 87 -6.58 11.38 -19.69
CA GLU A 87 -5.62 12.17 -20.48
C GLU A 87 -4.34 12.56 -19.70
N ARG A 88 -4.12 12.02 -18.51
CA ARG A 88 -3.09 12.46 -17.56
C ARG A 88 -2.16 11.33 -17.10
N TRP A 89 -1.75 10.47 -18.03
CA TRP A 89 -0.84 9.38 -17.69
C TRP A 89 0.06 8.95 -18.84
N GLY A 90 1.14 8.26 -18.49
CA GLY A 90 1.99 7.59 -19.45
C GLY A 90 2.82 6.48 -18.81
N PHE A 91 3.18 5.51 -19.65
CA PHE A 91 4.00 4.37 -19.31
C PHE A 91 5.16 4.24 -20.29
N VAL A 92 6.37 3.97 -19.78
CA VAL A 92 7.60 3.82 -20.57
C VAL A 92 8.13 2.40 -20.46
N ASP A 93 8.13 1.67 -21.54
CA ASP A 93 8.91 0.46 -21.68
C ASP A 93 10.36 0.84 -21.99
N SER A 94 11.19 0.89 -20.96
CA SER A 94 12.58 1.30 -21.06
C SER A 94 13.44 0.32 -21.86
N THR A 95 13.02 -0.96 -21.92
CA THR A 95 13.72 -2.00 -22.67
C THR A 95 13.52 -1.84 -24.19
N ARG A 96 12.27 -1.53 -24.60
CA ARG A 96 11.92 -1.36 -26.01
C ARG A 96 11.95 0.09 -26.45
N GLN A 97 12.27 1.03 -25.56
CA GLN A 97 12.26 2.48 -25.80
C GLN A 97 10.90 2.94 -26.37
N LYS A 98 9.80 2.43 -25.81
CA LYS A 98 8.45 2.69 -26.29
C LYS A 98 7.60 3.32 -25.19
N GLU A 99 6.87 4.38 -25.56
CA GLU A 99 5.94 5.07 -24.68
C GLU A 99 4.50 4.70 -25.01
N TYR A 100 3.65 4.67 -23.97
CA TYR A 100 2.23 4.34 -24.06
C TYR A 100 1.40 5.33 -23.27
N GLY A 101 0.11 5.41 -23.58
CA GLY A 101 -0.84 6.32 -22.93
C GLY A 101 -0.89 7.69 -23.58
N PRO A 102 -1.81 8.57 -23.13
CA PRO A 102 -2.01 9.90 -23.73
C PRO A 102 -0.80 10.84 -23.59
N GLY A 103 0.07 10.57 -22.63
CA GLY A 103 1.33 11.31 -22.45
C GLY A 103 2.45 10.90 -23.38
N ALA A 104 2.29 9.84 -24.19
CA ALA A 104 3.34 9.35 -25.08
C ALA A 104 3.87 10.45 -26.01
N GLY A 105 5.19 10.44 -26.26
CA GLY A 105 5.90 11.46 -27.02
C GLY A 105 6.21 12.76 -26.26
N ARG A 106 5.68 12.94 -25.03
CA ARG A 106 5.89 14.15 -24.23
C ARG A 106 6.24 13.88 -22.75
N LEU A 107 6.33 12.62 -22.34
CA LEU A 107 6.60 12.25 -20.94
C LEU A 107 7.90 12.85 -20.41
N HIS A 108 8.95 12.85 -21.23
CA HIS A 108 10.23 13.45 -20.87
C HIS A 108 10.11 14.97 -20.64
N THR A 109 9.37 15.68 -21.49
CA THR A 109 9.10 17.12 -21.33
C THR A 109 8.29 17.39 -20.07
N LEU A 110 7.21 16.61 -19.84
CA LEU A 110 6.39 16.71 -18.63
C LEU A 110 7.20 16.49 -17.36
N MET A 111 8.13 15.51 -17.35
CA MET A 111 9.00 15.25 -16.21
C MET A 111 9.94 16.44 -15.92
N ARG A 112 10.47 17.06 -16.96
CA ARG A 112 11.37 18.24 -16.82
C ARG A 112 10.63 19.50 -16.37
N GLU A 113 9.37 19.67 -16.77
CA GLU A 113 8.55 20.86 -16.50
C GLU A 113 7.74 20.74 -15.21
N ALA A 114 7.51 19.53 -14.71
CA ALA A 114 6.79 19.31 -13.46
C ALA A 114 7.45 20.06 -12.30
N ASP A 115 6.66 20.74 -11.49
CA ASP A 115 7.14 21.46 -10.31
C ASP A 115 7.60 20.53 -9.21
N LEU A 116 7.06 19.29 -9.17
CA LEU A 116 7.42 18.25 -8.21
C LEU A 116 7.26 16.86 -8.85
N LEU A 117 8.20 16.00 -8.55
CA LEU A 117 8.14 14.57 -8.85
C LEU A 117 7.94 13.79 -7.55
N VAL A 118 6.98 12.87 -7.51
CA VAL A 118 6.68 12.01 -6.36
C VAL A 118 6.88 10.57 -6.79
N ASN A 119 7.87 9.87 -6.22
CA ASN A 119 8.16 8.48 -6.51
C ASN A 119 7.60 7.59 -5.39
N LEU A 120 6.46 6.98 -5.66
CA LEU A 120 5.73 6.15 -4.72
C LEU A 120 6.25 4.70 -4.79
N GLY A 121 6.82 4.22 -3.69
CA GLY A 121 7.33 2.86 -3.57
C GLY A 121 8.68 2.60 -4.27
N GLY A 122 9.27 3.59 -4.91
CA GLY A 122 10.64 3.47 -5.46
C GLY A 122 10.80 2.52 -6.64
N VAL A 123 9.83 2.48 -7.51
CA VAL A 123 9.81 1.52 -8.62
C VAL A 123 10.05 2.16 -9.99
N ASN A 124 10.32 3.45 -9.98
CA ASN A 124 10.60 4.24 -11.17
C ASN A 124 11.87 5.05 -10.96
N HIS A 125 12.70 5.21 -11.99
CA HIS A 125 13.86 6.09 -11.93
C HIS A 125 13.50 7.55 -12.21
N ILE A 126 13.89 8.44 -11.28
CA ILE A 126 13.70 9.87 -11.39
C ILE A 126 15.08 10.54 -11.52
N LEU A 127 15.78 10.21 -12.58
CA LEU A 127 17.16 10.67 -12.79
C LEU A 127 17.26 12.21 -12.78
N PRO A 128 18.25 12.79 -12.06
CA PRO A 128 18.40 14.23 -11.91
C PRO A 128 18.43 15.00 -13.23
N GLU A 129 19.09 14.46 -14.26
CA GLU A 129 19.16 15.05 -15.59
C GLU A 129 17.80 15.07 -16.32
N ARG A 130 16.91 14.15 -16.00
CA ARG A 130 15.56 14.09 -16.58
C ARG A 130 14.58 15.05 -15.93
N ARG A 131 14.79 15.42 -14.67
CA ARG A 131 13.90 16.32 -13.92
C ARG A 131 14.27 17.79 -14.01
N GLY A 132 15.34 18.16 -14.72
CA GLY A 132 15.72 19.57 -14.91
C GLY A 132 15.99 20.34 -13.60
N GLY A 133 16.55 19.68 -12.57
CA GLY A 133 16.83 20.28 -11.27
C GLY A 133 15.60 20.47 -10.37
N ARG A 134 14.41 20.04 -10.79
CA ARG A 134 13.18 20.12 -9.98
C ARG A 134 13.24 19.19 -8.76
N PRO A 135 12.54 19.53 -7.66
CA PRO A 135 12.48 18.66 -6.49
C PRO A 135 11.83 17.31 -6.84
N ALA A 136 12.38 16.26 -6.25
CA ALA A 136 11.84 14.91 -6.32
C ALA A 136 11.79 14.32 -4.92
N ILE A 137 10.67 13.71 -4.57
CA ILE A 137 10.50 13.01 -3.29
C ILE A 137 10.31 11.52 -3.52
N TYR A 138 10.96 10.74 -2.68
CA TYR A 138 10.75 9.30 -2.57
C TYR A 138 9.87 9.00 -1.37
N ILE A 139 8.88 8.12 -1.54
CA ILE A 139 8.02 7.64 -0.45
C ILE A 139 8.25 6.15 -0.28
N ASP A 140 8.92 5.78 0.82
CA ASP A 140 9.19 4.40 1.19
C ASP A 140 7.93 3.75 1.79
N LEU A 141 7.42 2.72 1.10
CA LEU A 141 6.24 1.96 1.50
C LEU A 141 6.59 0.71 2.33
N ASP A 142 7.85 0.26 2.25
CA ASP A 142 8.38 -0.91 2.94
C ASP A 142 9.51 -0.52 3.92
N PRO A 143 9.17 0.21 5.01
CA PRO A 143 10.16 0.64 5.99
C PRO A 143 10.89 -0.56 6.60
N VAL A 144 12.07 -0.30 7.16
CA VAL A 144 13.01 -1.32 7.66
C VAL A 144 13.67 -2.11 6.51
N TYR A 145 12.92 -2.59 5.52
CA TYR A 145 13.52 -3.30 4.38
C TYR A 145 14.52 -2.39 3.64
N THR A 146 14.09 -1.22 3.24
CA THR A 146 14.93 -0.18 2.62
C THR A 146 16.13 0.17 3.52
N HIS A 147 15.89 0.35 4.80
CA HIS A 147 16.89 0.77 5.78
C HIS A 147 17.95 -0.30 6.03
N LEU A 148 17.57 -1.57 6.13
CA LEU A 148 18.50 -2.67 6.32
C LEU A 148 19.33 -2.96 5.07
N ARG A 149 18.78 -2.78 3.88
CA ARG A 149 19.56 -2.84 2.64
C ARG A 149 20.66 -1.77 2.63
N LEU A 150 20.33 -0.54 3.05
CA LEU A 150 21.33 0.52 3.21
C LEU A 150 22.40 0.16 4.25
N ALA A 151 22.01 -0.41 5.39
CA ALA A 151 22.93 -0.85 6.42
C ALA A 151 23.85 -1.99 5.93
N ASN A 152 23.35 -2.84 5.04
CA ASN A 152 24.09 -3.90 4.38
C ASN A 152 24.85 -3.43 3.12
N SER A 153 25.10 -2.12 3.01
CA SER A 153 25.91 -1.51 1.96
C SER A 153 25.41 -1.70 0.53
N ASP A 154 24.09 -1.70 0.33
CA ASP A 154 23.47 -1.72 -0.99
C ASP A 154 23.75 -0.40 -1.73
N SER A 155 24.80 -0.41 -2.55
CA SER A 155 25.22 0.78 -3.32
C SER A 155 24.20 1.18 -4.39
N GLY A 156 23.49 0.21 -4.98
CA GLY A 156 22.45 0.48 -5.98
C GLY A 156 21.26 1.22 -5.36
N LEU A 157 20.82 0.77 -4.17
CA LEU A 157 19.77 1.47 -3.44
C LEU A 157 20.20 2.87 -3.00
N ARG A 158 21.48 3.04 -2.58
CA ARG A 158 22.00 4.37 -2.23
C ARG A 158 21.97 5.30 -3.43
N ALA A 159 22.51 4.87 -4.57
CA ALA A 159 22.47 5.65 -5.81
C ALA A 159 21.04 6.03 -6.21
N PHE A 160 20.08 5.08 -6.07
CA PHE A 160 18.67 5.34 -6.31
C PHE A 160 18.10 6.43 -5.37
N LEU A 161 18.40 6.36 -4.08
CA LEU A 161 17.92 7.37 -3.12
C LEU A 161 18.51 8.75 -3.37
N ASP A 162 19.77 8.81 -3.81
CA ASP A 162 20.46 10.05 -4.17
C ASP A 162 19.85 10.75 -5.42
N GLU A 163 19.03 10.05 -6.20
CA GLU A 163 18.21 10.66 -7.26
C GLU A 163 17.14 11.62 -6.69
N HIS A 164 16.80 11.53 -5.40
CA HIS A 164 15.72 12.27 -4.78
C HIS A 164 16.25 13.40 -3.88
N THR A 165 15.47 14.47 -3.78
CA THR A 165 15.81 15.61 -2.91
C THR A 165 15.37 15.41 -1.47
N HIS A 166 14.32 14.63 -1.25
CA HIS A 166 13.75 14.32 0.05
C HIS A 166 13.26 12.87 0.07
N VAL A 167 13.38 12.23 1.22
CA VAL A 167 12.93 10.86 1.43
C VAL A 167 11.89 10.83 2.56
N PHE A 168 10.78 10.17 2.28
CA PHE A 168 9.68 9.95 3.21
C PHE A 168 9.52 8.46 3.48
N THR A 169 8.94 8.09 4.63
CA THR A 169 8.69 6.69 4.96
C THR A 169 7.35 6.50 5.68
N PHE A 170 6.69 5.39 5.40
CA PHE A 170 5.51 4.92 6.15
C PHE A 170 5.90 4.33 7.53
N GLY A 171 7.17 4.19 7.81
CA GLY A 171 7.69 3.83 9.12
C GLY A 171 7.83 5.05 10.00
N GLU A 172 6.72 5.56 10.55
CA GLU A 172 6.68 6.85 11.23
C GLU A 172 7.54 6.93 12.51
N ASN A 173 8.02 5.81 13.03
CA ASN A 173 8.98 5.76 14.14
C ASN A 173 10.45 5.78 13.68
N ILE A 174 10.73 5.60 12.39
CA ILE A 174 12.09 5.57 11.84
C ILE A 174 12.79 6.94 12.10
N GLY A 175 14.05 6.87 12.53
CA GLY A 175 14.81 8.07 12.89
C GLY A 175 14.50 8.59 14.31
N THR A 176 13.67 7.89 15.06
CA THR A 176 13.39 8.19 16.48
C THR A 176 13.92 7.08 17.39
N PRO A 177 14.10 7.33 18.72
CA PRO A 177 14.49 6.29 19.66
C PRO A 177 13.51 5.11 19.79
N ARG A 178 12.28 5.22 19.27
CA ARG A 178 11.26 4.16 19.29
C ARG A 178 11.57 3.02 18.34
N ALA A 179 12.25 3.32 17.22
CA ALA A 179 12.66 2.33 16.24
C ALA A 179 14.17 2.41 16.03
N PRO A 180 14.96 1.51 16.63
CA PRO A 180 16.41 1.49 16.52
C PRO A 180 16.86 0.90 15.17
N VAL A 181 16.40 1.52 14.08
CA VAL A 181 16.68 1.14 12.71
C VAL A 181 17.66 2.15 12.11
N PRO A 182 18.73 1.71 11.43
CA PRO A 182 19.70 2.62 10.83
C PRO A 182 19.05 3.44 9.71
N THR A 183 19.32 4.74 9.71
CA THR A 183 18.77 5.66 8.68
C THR A 183 19.58 5.71 7.38
N GLY A 184 20.75 5.06 7.35
CA GLY A 184 21.67 5.11 6.21
C GLY A 184 22.28 6.48 5.94
N GLY A 185 22.15 7.44 6.88
CA GLY A 185 22.59 8.83 6.74
C GLY A 185 21.57 9.78 6.12
N TYR A 186 20.37 9.30 5.82
CA TYR A 186 19.25 10.11 5.30
C TYR A 186 18.38 10.66 6.45
N THR A 187 17.79 11.84 6.24
CA THR A 187 16.71 12.37 7.07
C THR A 187 15.37 11.88 6.54
N TRP A 188 14.82 10.87 7.18
CA TRP A 188 13.53 10.30 6.80
C TRP A 188 12.38 11.12 7.40
N HIS A 189 11.50 11.62 6.54
CA HIS A 189 10.30 12.34 6.96
C HIS A 189 9.14 11.33 7.15
N PRO A 190 8.45 11.34 8.30
CA PRO A 190 7.32 10.45 8.49
C PRO A 190 6.14 10.85 7.59
N THR A 191 5.48 9.85 7.02
CA THR A 191 4.26 10.05 6.24
C THR A 191 3.39 8.79 6.29
N ARG A 192 2.17 8.90 5.80
CA ARG A 192 1.23 7.77 5.69
C ARG A 192 0.35 7.89 4.46
N GLN A 193 -0.37 6.81 4.13
CA GLN A 193 -1.29 6.78 2.99
C GLN A 193 -2.39 7.83 3.15
N PRO A 194 -2.57 8.77 2.22
CA PRO A 194 -3.74 9.63 2.16
C PRO A 194 -4.98 8.81 1.76
N ILE A 195 -6.15 9.20 2.27
CA ILE A 195 -7.42 8.54 1.94
C ILE A 195 -8.45 9.59 1.51
N VAL A 196 -9.02 9.41 0.33
CA VAL A 196 -10.18 10.19 -0.13
C VAL A 196 -11.43 9.56 0.45
N LEU A 197 -11.93 10.11 1.56
CA LEU A 197 -12.99 9.53 2.38
C LEU A 197 -14.29 9.25 1.61
N ASP A 198 -14.70 10.16 0.73
CA ASP A 198 -15.95 10.05 -0.05
C ASP A 198 -16.02 8.78 -0.91
N LEU A 199 -14.87 8.19 -1.22
CA LEU A 199 -14.81 6.93 -1.98
C LEU A 199 -15.14 5.70 -1.13
N TRP A 200 -15.09 5.81 0.19
CA TRP A 200 -15.25 4.70 1.12
C TRP A 200 -16.52 4.81 1.98
N THR A 201 -17.24 5.92 1.89
CA THR A 201 -18.47 6.17 2.63
C THR A 201 -19.71 5.67 1.87
N ASN A 202 -20.81 5.45 2.58
CA ASN A 202 -22.13 5.09 2.04
C ASN A 202 -22.17 3.75 1.27
N VAL A 203 -21.41 2.77 1.70
CA VAL A 203 -21.32 1.45 1.10
C VAL A 203 -21.92 0.40 2.00
N GLY A 204 -23.18 0.10 1.81
CA GLY A 204 -23.89 -1.06 2.37
C GLY A 204 -23.84 -1.24 3.89
N CYS A 205 -24.59 -2.19 4.40
CA CYS A 205 -24.50 -2.63 5.79
C CYS A 205 -23.23 -3.46 6.03
N PRO A 206 -22.61 -3.37 7.23
CA PRO A 206 -21.51 -4.24 7.60
C PRO A 206 -21.93 -5.71 7.55
N GLY A 207 -21.07 -6.53 7.00
CA GLY A 207 -21.18 -7.99 7.07
C GLY A 207 -20.89 -8.54 8.46
N ARG A 208 -20.75 -9.87 8.54
CA ARG A 208 -20.50 -10.58 9.81
C ARG A 208 -19.07 -11.10 9.93
N VAL A 209 -18.26 -10.99 8.87
CA VAL A 209 -16.96 -11.63 8.76
C VAL A 209 -15.85 -10.58 8.85
N TYR A 210 -14.86 -10.80 9.70
CA TYR A 210 -13.61 -10.06 9.67
C TYR A 210 -12.76 -10.53 8.49
N THR A 211 -12.27 -9.60 7.69
CA THR A 211 -11.56 -9.93 6.45
C THR A 211 -10.18 -9.32 6.41
N THR A 212 -9.36 -9.79 5.51
CA THR A 212 -8.12 -9.13 5.08
C THR A 212 -7.75 -9.54 3.66
N ILE A 213 -6.96 -8.70 2.99
CA ILE A 213 -6.43 -8.94 1.65
C ILE A 213 -4.91 -8.81 1.72
N GLY A 214 -4.16 -9.68 1.08
CA GLY A 214 -2.70 -9.51 1.09
C GLY A 214 -1.93 -10.66 0.44
N LYS A 215 -0.63 -10.66 0.68
CA LYS A 215 0.28 -11.73 0.30
C LYS A 215 0.59 -12.58 1.53
N TRP A 216 0.43 -13.91 1.40
CA TRP A 216 0.75 -14.88 2.43
C TRP A 216 2.25 -15.14 2.49
N ASN A 217 2.82 -15.51 1.36
CA ASN A 217 4.19 -15.96 1.22
C ASN A 217 4.93 -15.09 0.19
N ALA A 218 4.90 -13.76 0.37
CA ALA A 218 5.56 -12.84 -0.54
C ALA A 218 7.02 -13.22 -0.74
N GLN A 219 7.45 -13.27 -2.00
CA GLN A 219 8.86 -13.42 -2.32
C GLN A 219 9.61 -12.14 -1.92
N GLY A 220 10.76 -12.31 -1.27
CA GLY A 220 11.60 -11.21 -0.81
C GLY A 220 12.80 -11.77 -0.07
N GLN A 221 13.85 -10.99 0.04
CA GLN A 221 15.04 -11.41 0.77
C GLN A 221 14.80 -11.28 2.27
N GLN A 222 15.15 -12.33 3.00
CA GLN A 222 15.35 -12.21 4.43
C GLN A 222 16.57 -11.29 4.65
N LEU A 223 16.44 -10.38 5.58
CA LEU A 223 17.51 -9.45 5.91
C LEU A 223 18.02 -9.75 7.31
N THR A 224 19.34 -9.88 7.42
CA THR A 224 20.02 -10.04 8.72
C THR A 224 20.56 -8.69 9.15
N TYR A 225 20.28 -8.33 10.39
CA TYR A 225 20.79 -7.12 11.01
C TYR A 225 21.19 -7.42 12.46
N GLN A 226 22.41 -7.06 12.84
CA GLN A 226 22.97 -7.32 14.19
C GLN A 226 22.87 -8.79 14.63
N GLY A 227 23.06 -9.73 13.68
CA GLY A 227 22.98 -11.17 13.94
C GLY A 227 21.57 -11.75 13.98
N GLU A 228 20.53 -10.93 13.88
CA GLU A 228 19.13 -11.38 13.83
C GLU A 228 18.56 -11.34 12.42
N THR A 229 17.84 -12.40 12.03
CA THR A 229 17.12 -12.47 10.76
C THR A 229 15.69 -12.00 10.93
N LEU A 230 15.32 -10.94 10.19
CA LEU A 230 13.96 -10.42 10.16
C LEU A 230 13.19 -11.02 8.98
N GLN A 231 11.98 -11.50 9.26
CA GLN A 231 11.17 -12.20 8.28
C GLN A 231 10.38 -11.24 7.39
N TRP A 232 10.51 -11.44 6.08
CA TRP A 232 9.72 -10.69 5.08
C TRP A 232 8.30 -11.22 4.93
N ARG A 233 8.07 -12.51 5.17
CA ARG A 233 6.82 -13.22 4.91
C ARG A 233 5.84 -13.02 6.05
N LYS A 234 4.59 -12.68 5.73
CA LYS A 234 3.52 -12.57 6.73
C LYS A 234 3.11 -13.90 7.34
N ARG A 235 3.32 -15.02 6.63
CA ARG A 235 2.99 -16.37 7.09
C ARG A 235 3.49 -16.63 8.51
N THR A 236 4.72 -16.22 8.85
CA THR A 236 5.28 -16.42 10.19
C THR A 236 4.42 -15.78 11.28
N GLU A 237 3.92 -14.58 11.06
CA GLU A 237 3.07 -13.89 12.02
C GLU A 237 1.63 -14.45 12.04
N TRP A 238 1.12 -14.90 10.88
CA TRP A 238 -0.16 -15.61 10.80
C TRP A 238 -0.19 -16.87 11.61
N MET A 239 0.87 -17.69 11.58
CA MET A 239 0.97 -18.94 12.37
C MET A 239 0.86 -18.69 13.88
N ARG A 240 1.24 -17.51 14.36
CA ARG A 240 1.06 -17.10 15.78
C ARG A 240 -0.40 -16.80 16.14
N CYS A 241 -1.22 -16.51 15.14
CA CYS A 241 -2.64 -16.16 15.31
C CYS A 241 -3.59 -17.26 14.82
N LEU A 242 -3.06 -18.45 14.51
CA LEU A 242 -3.82 -19.54 13.87
C LEU A 242 -5.08 -19.91 14.67
N ASP A 243 -5.00 -19.94 16.01
CA ASP A 243 -6.11 -20.31 16.91
C ASP A 243 -7.09 -19.18 17.21
N LEU A 244 -6.99 -18.03 16.55
CA LEU A 244 -7.87 -16.89 16.82
C LEU A 244 -9.37 -17.22 16.63
N PRO A 245 -9.79 -17.94 15.58
CA PRO A 245 -11.20 -18.32 15.43
C PRO A 245 -11.76 -19.11 16.61
N ALA A 246 -10.96 -20.02 17.18
CA ALA A 246 -11.37 -20.81 18.34
C ALA A 246 -11.49 -19.98 19.65
N ARG A 247 -10.95 -18.77 19.67
CA ARG A 247 -10.95 -17.88 20.84
C ARG A 247 -12.09 -16.85 20.83
N THR A 248 -12.87 -16.80 19.75
CA THR A 248 -13.97 -15.82 19.56
C THR A 248 -15.19 -16.49 18.92
N THR A 249 -16.31 -15.77 18.87
CA THR A 249 -17.49 -16.18 18.09
C THR A 249 -17.54 -15.51 16.71
N ALA A 250 -16.52 -14.75 16.35
CA ALA A 250 -16.44 -14.07 15.07
C ALA A 250 -16.01 -15.03 13.96
N ALA A 251 -16.50 -14.77 12.74
CA ALA A 251 -16.00 -15.43 11.55
C ALA A 251 -14.88 -14.64 10.90
N PHE A 252 -13.92 -15.36 10.31
CA PHE A 252 -12.73 -14.78 9.68
C PHE A 252 -12.54 -15.31 8.27
N GLU A 253 -12.13 -14.40 7.37
CA GLU A 253 -11.85 -14.71 5.97
C GLU A 253 -10.58 -14.03 5.52
N VAL A 254 -9.74 -14.75 4.77
CA VAL A 254 -8.49 -14.25 4.23
C VAL A 254 -8.47 -14.37 2.71
N ALA A 255 -8.31 -13.23 2.03
CA ALA A 255 -8.06 -13.15 0.60
C ALA A 255 -6.55 -13.07 0.35
N MET A 256 -5.86 -14.20 0.48
CA MET A 256 -4.42 -14.33 0.37
C MET A 256 -4.01 -15.55 -0.44
N ASP A 257 -2.84 -15.52 -1.07
CA ASP A 257 -2.26 -16.61 -1.84
C ASP A 257 -1.72 -17.75 -0.95
N VAL A 258 -2.57 -18.30 -0.08
CA VAL A 258 -2.19 -19.34 0.88
C VAL A 258 -1.77 -20.64 0.20
N GLU A 259 -2.29 -20.92 -0.98
CA GLU A 259 -1.95 -22.07 -1.83
C GLU A 259 -0.49 -22.06 -2.27
N SER A 260 0.20 -20.91 -2.16
CA SER A 260 1.64 -20.81 -2.42
C SER A 260 2.50 -21.65 -1.47
N VAL A 261 1.91 -22.19 -0.39
CA VAL A 261 2.55 -23.11 0.55
C VAL A 261 1.68 -24.34 0.73
N ALA A 262 2.17 -25.49 0.32
CA ALA A 262 1.45 -26.77 0.42
C ALA A 262 1.04 -27.07 1.88
N GLY A 263 -0.22 -27.45 2.07
CA GLY A 263 -0.80 -27.76 3.38
C GLY A 263 -1.39 -26.57 4.15
N ASP A 264 -0.97 -25.33 3.87
CA ASP A 264 -1.47 -24.16 4.59
C ASP A 264 -2.98 -23.93 4.38
N PRO A 265 -3.59 -24.14 3.19
CA PRO A 265 -5.04 -24.02 3.03
C PRO A 265 -5.81 -24.98 3.96
N ALA A 266 -5.41 -26.25 4.04
CA ALA A 266 -6.04 -27.23 4.92
C ALA A 266 -5.87 -26.85 6.39
N LEU A 267 -4.65 -26.46 6.78
CA LEU A 267 -4.35 -26.00 8.13
C LEU A 267 -5.22 -24.81 8.56
N LEU A 268 -5.39 -23.82 7.69
CA LEU A 268 -6.25 -22.66 7.95
C LEU A 268 -7.71 -23.09 8.12
N ALA A 269 -8.20 -23.96 7.23
CA ALA A 269 -9.58 -24.47 7.31
C ALA A 269 -9.84 -25.26 8.60
N GLU A 270 -8.91 -26.12 9.03
CA GLU A 270 -8.98 -26.87 10.30
C GLU A 270 -9.08 -25.95 11.52
N HIS A 271 -8.44 -24.79 11.46
CA HIS A 271 -8.49 -23.77 12.51
C HIS A 271 -9.64 -22.76 12.36
N GLY A 272 -10.58 -22.98 11.41
CA GLY A 272 -11.79 -22.16 11.26
C GLY A 272 -11.61 -20.87 10.45
N TRP A 273 -10.52 -20.74 9.69
CA TRP A 273 -10.32 -19.66 8.74
C TRP A 273 -10.97 -20.00 7.39
N HIS A 274 -11.70 -19.05 6.82
CA HIS A 274 -12.18 -19.15 5.45
C HIS A 274 -11.16 -18.51 4.50
N VAL A 275 -10.79 -19.23 3.45
CA VAL A 275 -9.86 -18.76 2.43
C VAL A 275 -10.63 -18.46 1.14
N VAL A 276 -10.42 -17.28 0.58
CA VAL A 276 -10.98 -16.87 -0.71
C VAL A 276 -9.87 -16.48 -1.68
N ASP A 277 -10.14 -16.63 -2.97
CA ASP A 277 -9.20 -16.27 -4.03
C ASP A 277 -8.86 -14.78 -3.96
N PRO A 278 -7.60 -14.41 -3.69
CA PRO A 278 -7.17 -13.02 -3.64
C PRO A 278 -7.26 -12.32 -5.00
N LEU A 279 -7.16 -13.04 -6.10
CA LEU A 279 -7.26 -12.45 -7.43
C LEU A 279 -8.70 -12.11 -7.77
N TRP A 280 -9.66 -12.94 -7.36
CA TRP A 280 -11.06 -12.59 -7.49
C TRP A 280 -11.37 -11.27 -6.80
N VAL A 281 -10.82 -11.03 -5.61
CA VAL A 281 -11.00 -9.76 -4.89
C VAL A 281 -10.25 -8.61 -5.55
N SER A 282 -9.01 -8.83 -6.02
CA SER A 282 -8.05 -7.75 -6.32
C SER A 282 -7.98 -7.34 -7.78
N THR A 283 -8.45 -8.15 -8.74
CA THR A 283 -8.38 -7.81 -10.17
C THR A 283 -9.35 -6.70 -10.60
N ASP A 284 -10.39 -6.46 -9.82
CA ASP A 284 -11.30 -5.34 -10.00
C ASP A 284 -11.21 -4.42 -8.77
N PRO A 285 -10.78 -3.13 -8.93
CA PRO A 285 -10.67 -2.19 -7.82
C PRO A 285 -11.99 -1.94 -7.07
N TRP A 286 -13.13 -2.01 -7.79
CA TRP A 286 -14.44 -1.81 -7.17
C TRP A 286 -14.84 -3.02 -6.33
N ARG A 287 -14.54 -4.23 -6.79
CA ARG A 287 -14.74 -5.44 -5.99
C ARG A 287 -13.85 -5.43 -4.75
N TYR A 288 -12.59 -5.01 -4.89
CA TYR A 288 -11.69 -4.79 -3.75
C TYR A 288 -12.30 -3.83 -2.72
N ARG A 289 -12.81 -2.68 -3.20
CA ARG A 289 -13.49 -1.70 -2.36
C ARG A 289 -14.74 -2.28 -1.70
N ASP A 290 -15.58 -2.94 -2.47
CA ASP A 290 -16.84 -3.52 -1.95
C ASP A 290 -16.54 -4.62 -0.93
N TYR A 291 -15.52 -5.43 -1.16
CA TYR A 291 -15.05 -6.43 -0.20
C TYR A 291 -14.64 -5.80 1.14
N VAL A 292 -13.85 -4.73 1.11
CA VAL A 292 -13.50 -3.94 2.31
C VAL A 292 -14.75 -3.36 2.97
N CYS A 293 -15.60 -2.72 2.18
CA CYS A 293 -16.76 -1.98 2.70
C CYS A 293 -17.87 -2.87 3.26
N THR A 294 -18.02 -4.09 2.76
CA THR A 294 -19.02 -5.04 3.23
C THR A 294 -18.53 -5.95 4.35
N SER A 295 -17.27 -5.87 4.72
CA SER A 295 -16.71 -6.61 5.85
C SER A 295 -17.27 -6.12 7.19
N ARG A 296 -17.22 -6.97 8.22
CA ARG A 296 -17.45 -6.55 9.61
C ARG A 296 -16.34 -5.61 10.07
N GLY A 297 -15.11 -5.94 9.76
CA GLY A 297 -13.90 -5.22 10.11
C GLY A 297 -12.69 -5.89 9.49
N GLU A 298 -11.51 -5.38 9.78
CA GLU A 298 -10.25 -6.03 9.42
C GLU A 298 -9.64 -6.74 10.63
N PHE A 299 -9.16 -7.97 10.41
CA PHE A 299 -8.12 -8.57 11.24
C PHE A 299 -6.88 -8.79 10.39
N THR A 300 -5.72 -8.30 10.83
CA THR A 300 -4.49 -8.46 10.04
C THR A 300 -3.23 -8.48 10.89
N VAL A 301 -2.23 -9.22 10.39
CA VAL A 301 -0.86 -9.19 10.90
C VAL A 301 0.04 -8.35 9.99
N ALA A 302 1.13 -7.86 10.55
CA ALA A 302 2.19 -7.18 9.82
C ALA A 302 3.36 -8.13 9.53
N LYS A 303 4.34 -7.70 8.74
CA LYS A 303 5.60 -8.42 8.56
C LYS A 303 6.44 -8.31 9.85
N ASP A 304 7.13 -9.37 10.25
CA ASP A 304 8.04 -9.37 11.41
C ASP A 304 9.04 -8.20 11.39
N LEU A 305 9.55 -7.88 10.20
CA LEU A 305 10.45 -6.73 10.01
C LEU A 305 9.81 -5.36 10.28
N TYR A 306 8.48 -5.25 10.36
CA TYR A 306 7.83 -4.01 10.82
C TYR A 306 7.50 -4.06 12.31
N VAL A 307 7.16 -5.26 12.80
CA VAL A 307 6.71 -5.50 14.18
C VAL A 307 7.88 -5.40 15.15
N ARG A 308 8.92 -6.20 14.94
CA ARG A 308 10.04 -6.36 15.89
C ARG A 308 10.81 -5.04 16.11
N PRO A 309 11.15 -4.28 15.08
CA PRO A 309 11.80 -2.98 15.26
C PRO A 309 10.85 -1.83 15.63
N ARG A 310 9.55 -2.09 15.78
CA ARG A 310 8.54 -1.07 16.09
C ARG A 310 8.55 0.11 15.12
N SER A 311 8.57 -0.21 13.83
CA SER A 311 8.76 0.77 12.75
C SER A 311 7.72 1.91 12.70
N GLY A 312 6.55 1.73 13.31
CA GLY A 312 5.41 2.63 13.20
C GLY A 312 4.63 2.46 11.89
N TRP A 313 4.91 1.41 11.11
CA TRP A 313 4.24 1.16 9.84
C TRP A 313 2.74 0.90 10.02
N PHE A 314 1.93 1.59 9.22
CA PHE A 314 0.49 1.40 9.16
C PHE A 314 0.05 1.15 7.71
N SER A 315 -0.78 0.13 7.49
CA SER A 315 -1.16 -0.30 6.15
C SER A 315 -2.13 0.67 5.47
N ASP A 316 -1.88 0.97 4.20
CA ASP A 316 -2.81 1.67 3.30
C ASP A 316 -4.17 0.95 3.22
N ARG A 317 -4.19 -0.38 3.14
CA ARG A 317 -5.41 -1.19 3.18
C ARG A 317 -6.18 -0.99 4.49
N THR A 318 -5.51 -1.03 5.62
CA THR A 318 -6.12 -0.80 6.95
C THR A 318 -6.76 0.58 7.04
N ALA A 319 -6.10 1.60 6.47
CA ALA A 319 -6.67 2.94 6.35
C ALA A 319 -7.97 2.96 5.54
N CYS A 320 -8.09 2.11 4.50
CA CYS A 320 -9.33 1.95 3.73
C CYS A 320 -10.47 1.34 4.55
N TYR A 321 -10.20 0.33 5.40
CA TYR A 321 -11.21 -0.20 6.31
C TYR A 321 -11.72 0.85 7.30
N LEU A 322 -10.82 1.63 7.90
CA LEU A 322 -11.20 2.73 8.79
C LEU A 322 -12.03 3.79 8.06
N ALA A 323 -11.65 4.13 6.82
CA ALA A 323 -12.40 5.08 5.98
C ALA A 323 -13.81 4.58 5.65
N ALA A 324 -13.98 3.27 5.50
CA ALA A 324 -15.28 2.62 5.32
C ALA A 324 -16.08 2.50 6.63
N GLY A 325 -15.57 3.01 7.74
CA GLY A 325 -16.19 2.88 9.06
C GLY A 325 -16.15 1.44 9.61
N ARG A 326 -15.16 0.66 9.19
CA ARG A 326 -14.96 -0.72 9.65
C ARG A 326 -13.88 -0.75 10.73
N PRO A 327 -14.14 -1.33 11.91
CA PRO A 327 -13.14 -1.47 12.95
C PRO A 327 -11.99 -2.37 12.48
N VAL A 328 -10.79 -2.10 12.97
CA VAL A 328 -9.62 -2.86 12.61
C VAL A 328 -8.88 -3.38 13.85
N VAL A 329 -8.46 -4.63 13.80
CA VAL A 329 -7.62 -5.28 14.80
C VAL A 329 -6.31 -5.65 14.13
N VAL A 330 -5.25 -4.89 14.41
CA VAL A 330 -3.99 -4.88 13.67
C VAL A 330 -2.82 -5.20 14.58
N GLN A 331 -1.90 -6.05 14.13
CA GLN A 331 -0.69 -6.33 14.89
C GLN A 331 0.14 -5.05 15.08
N ASP A 332 0.56 -4.80 16.34
CA ASP A 332 1.29 -3.58 16.74
C ASP A 332 2.69 -3.55 16.12
N THR A 333 2.90 -2.60 15.24
CA THR A 333 4.22 -2.25 14.68
C THR A 333 4.85 -1.03 15.38
N GLY A 334 4.27 -0.57 16.48
CA GLY A 334 4.60 0.70 17.11
C GLY A 334 3.74 1.88 16.62
N PHE A 335 2.78 1.64 15.73
CA PHE A 335 1.88 2.72 15.26
C PHE A 335 1.00 3.28 16.36
N GLY A 336 0.71 2.51 17.43
CA GLY A 336 -0.03 2.97 18.60
C GLY A 336 0.66 4.08 19.38
N ASP A 337 1.97 4.30 19.17
CA ASP A 337 2.71 5.41 19.75
C ASP A 337 2.40 6.76 19.05
N ILE A 338 1.75 6.70 17.88
CA ILE A 338 1.49 7.84 16.98
C ILE A 338 0.00 8.02 16.75
N LEU A 339 -0.71 6.91 16.47
CA LEU A 339 -2.14 6.91 16.19
C LEU A 339 -2.93 6.67 17.47
N PRO A 340 -4.01 7.43 17.72
CA PRO A 340 -4.85 7.21 18.89
C PRO A 340 -5.57 5.86 18.76
N LEU A 341 -5.27 4.94 19.67
CA LEU A 341 -6.00 3.69 19.82
C LEU A 341 -7.36 3.95 20.49
N GLY A 342 -8.34 3.11 20.21
CA GLY A 342 -9.68 3.23 20.80
C GLY A 342 -10.74 2.57 19.93
N PRO A 343 -12.01 2.97 20.09
CA PRO A 343 -13.09 2.40 19.30
C PRO A 343 -12.80 2.53 17.80
N GLY A 344 -12.57 1.38 17.15
CA GLY A 344 -12.30 1.28 15.73
C GLY A 344 -10.85 1.00 15.33
N LEU A 345 -9.86 1.36 16.16
CA LEU A 345 -8.45 1.02 15.91
C LEU A 345 -7.87 0.30 17.13
N HIS A 346 -7.71 -1.01 17.03
CA HIS A 346 -7.15 -1.85 18.06
C HIS A 346 -5.79 -2.41 17.63
N ALA A 347 -4.78 -2.23 18.47
CA ALA A 347 -3.47 -2.83 18.31
C ALA A 347 -3.39 -4.12 19.14
N PHE A 348 -2.72 -5.17 18.65
CA PHE A 348 -2.45 -6.37 19.42
C PHE A 348 -1.00 -6.84 19.25
N ARG A 349 -0.47 -7.53 20.24
CA ARG A 349 0.84 -8.19 20.24
C ARG A 349 0.74 -9.70 20.39
N THR A 350 -0.36 -10.15 20.98
CA THR A 350 -0.65 -11.57 21.21
C THR A 350 -2.02 -11.95 20.67
N VAL A 351 -2.21 -13.24 20.36
CA VAL A 351 -3.52 -13.73 19.92
C VAL A 351 -4.61 -13.53 20.99
N ALA A 352 -4.24 -13.53 22.27
CA ALA A 352 -5.16 -13.26 23.36
C ALA A 352 -5.67 -11.81 23.34
N GLU A 353 -4.79 -10.84 23.13
CA GLU A 353 -5.15 -9.44 22.95
C GLU A 353 -6.02 -9.21 21.70
N ALA A 354 -5.70 -9.90 20.58
CA ALA A 354 -6.53 -9.86 19.38
C ALA A 354 -7.95 -10.37 19.64
N ALA A 355 -8.07 -11.50 20.34
CA ALA A 355 -9.37 -12.07 20.70
C ALA A 355 -10.18 -11.13 21.63
N GLU A 356 -9.52 -10.48 22.58
CA GLU A 356 -10.16 -9.50 23.47
C GLU A 356 -10.65 -8.27 22.68
N ALA A 357 -9.82 -7.73 21.79
CA ALA A 357 -10.20 -6.62 20.92
C ALA A 357 -11.43 -6.96 20.07
N ILE A 358 -11.48 -8.15 19.47
CA ILE A 358 -12.63 -8.61 18.68
C ILE A 358 -13.89 -8.76 19.54
N ARG A 359 -13.79 -9.30 20.77
CA ARG A 359 -14.93 -9.38 21.69
C ARG A 359 -15.43 -8.00 22.11
N SER A 360 -14.52 -7.04 22.36
CA SER A 360 -14.87 -5.68 22.80
C SER A 360 -15.61 -4.87 21.72
N ILE A 361 -15.37 -5.16 20.44
CA ILE A 361 -16.05 -4.49 19.31
C ILE A 361 -17.56 -4.83 19.26
N GLY A 362 -18.01 -5.92 19.92
CA GLY A 362 -19.43 -6.27 20.09
C GLY A 362 -20.18 -6.51 18.77
N PHE A 363 -21.44 -6.99 18.90
CA PHE A 363 -22.35 -7.16 17.76
C PHE A 363 -23.08 -5.86 17.37
N ASP A 364 -23.14 -4.87 18.28
CA ASP A 364 -24.06 -3.73 18.23
C ASP A 364 -23.45 -2.40 17.78
N HIS A 365 -22.22 -2.39 17.31
CA HIS A 365 -21.68 -1.15 16.75
C HIS A 365 -22.14 -0.99 15.29
N GLY A 366 -23.45 -0.79 15.16
CA GLY A 366 -24.03 -0.13 14.01
C GLY A 366 -23.42 1.26 13.90
N VAL A 367 -22.66 1.48 12.80
CA VAL A 367 -22.40 2.79 12.21
C VAL A 367 -22.01 3.90 13.20
N GLY A 368 -21.06 3.65 14.07
CA GLY A 368 -20.29 4.74 14.69
C GLY A 368 -19.35 5.29 13.63
N ARG A 369 -19.72 6.37 12.96
CA ARG A 369 -18.79 7.12 12.10
C ARG A 369 -17.55 7.45 12.92
N PHE A 370 -16.48 6.69 12.72
CA PHE A 370 -15.23 6.93 13.43
C PHE A 370 -14.66 8.28 12.96
N ARG A 371 -14.79 9.29 13.81
CA ARG A 371 -14.24 10.64 13.61
C ARG A 371 -12.69 10.67 13.60
N LEU A 372 -12.03 9.51 13.66
CA LEU A 372 -10.58 9.42 13.73
C LEU A 372 -9.89 10.01 12.50
N LEU A 373 -10.46 9.84 11.31
CA LEU A 373 -9.84 10.25 10.05
C LEU A 373 -10.00 11.75 9.73
N SER A 374 -10.95 12.45 10.35
CA SER A 374 -11.12 13.89 10.15
C SER A 374 -10.01 14.76 10.77
N ARG A 375 -9.09 14.15 11.54
CA ARG A 375 -7.91 14.82 12.12
C ARG A 375 -6.59 14.35 11.47
N MET A 376 -6.65 13.48 10.47
CA MET A 376 -5.48 12.94 9.77
C MET A 376 -5.35 13.48 8.33
N ALA A 377 -6.20 14.42 7.94
CA ALA A 377 -6.12 15.17 6.69
C ALA A 377 -5.33 16.45 6.87
#